data_b5484fc42ff052f29a235c78d171c5af
#
_entry.id   b5484fc42ff052f29a235c78d171c5af
#
_cell.length_a   1.000
_cell.length_b   1.000
_cell.length_c   1.000
_cell.angle_alpha   90.00
_cell.angle_beta   90.00
_cell.angle_gamma   90.00
#
_symmetry.space_group_name_H-M   'P 1'
#
loop_
_entity.id
_entity.type
_entity.pdbx_description
1 polymer ?
#
loop_
_entity_poly.entity_id
_entity_poly.type
_entity_poly.pdbx_seq_one_letter_code
_entity_poly.pdbx_strand_id
1 'polypeptide(L)'
;RLGDLDALVDITGVCVALEMLKPDSICASPVCTGTGEIHCARGVLPVPAPATAMLLQRIPYYTGEIREELCTPTGAALLDHFVQKFGPPPDMENTRNGYGLGKKKLPRASFVHAVWGEALDDANLK
;
A
#
# COMPACT_ATOMS: atom_id res chain seq x y z
N ARG A 1 22.98 0.97 -5.08
CA ARG A 1 22.12 1.23 -6.23
C ARG A 1 21.02 2.24 -5.87
N LEU A 2 20.56 2.93 -6.88
CA LEU A 2 19.55 3.97 -6.69
C LEU A 2 18.25 3.40 -6.09
N GLY A 3 17.84 2.23 -6.54
CA GLY A 3 16.62 1.59 -6.04
C GLY A 3 16.69 1.27 -4.55
N ASP A 4 17.86 0.87 -4.08
CA ASP A 4 18.03 0.54 -2.68
C ASP A 4 18.00 1.81 -1.82
N LEU A 5 18.56 2.91 -2.32
CA LEU A 5 18.50 4.19 -1.62
C LEU A 5 17.09 4.74 -1.58
N ASP A 6 16.36 4.65 -2.70
CA ASP A 6 14.96 5.09 -2.75
C ASP A 6 14.10 4.30 -1.77
N ALA A 7 14.29 2.99 -1.69
CA ALA A 7 13.55 2.16 -0.74
C ALA A 7 13.87 2.58 0.69
N LEU A 8 15.13 2.84 1.00
CA LEU A 8 15.52 3.27 2.34
C LEU A 8 14.86 4.60 2.71
N VAL A 9 14.85 5.55 1.80
CA VAL A 9 14.22 6.85 2.01
C VAL A 9 12.71 6.70 2.21
N ASP A 10 12.07 5.89 1.38
CA ASP A 10 10.62 5.67 1.47
C ASP A 10 10.24 5.01 2.78
N ILE A 11 10.95 3.97 3.17
CA ILE A 11 10.68 3.26 4.42
C ILE A 11 10.89 4.19 5.61
N THR A 12 11.99 4.92 5.62
CA THR A 12 12.30 5.86 6.70
C THR A 12 11.22 6.94 6.78
N GLY A 13 10.81 7.49 5.64
CA GLY A 13 9.80 8.53 5.59
C GLY A 13 8.45 8.06 6.15
N VAL A 14 8.01 6.87 5.76
CA VAL A 14 6.75 6.32 6.27
C VAL A 14 6.85 6.06 7.77
N CYS A 15 7.95 5.48 8.23
CA CYS A 15 8.14 5.20 9.66
C CYS A 15 8.12 6.49 10.48
N VAL A 16 8.79 7.54 10.02
CA VAL A 16 8.80 8.83 10.70
C VAL A 16 7.39 9.43 10.72
N ALA A 17 6.70 9.41 9.59
CA ALA A 17 5.35 9.96 9.50
C ALA A 17 4.40 9.25 10.47
N LEU A 18 4.44 7.93 10.52
CA LEU A 18 3.57 7.17 11.42
C LEU A 18 3.95 7.38 12.87
N GLU A 19 5.24 7.53 13.18
CA GLU A 19 5.69 7.87 14.53
C GLU A 19 5.15 9.21 14.97
N MET A 20 5.10 10.17 14.07
CA MET A 20 4.54 11.51 14.36
C MET A 20 3.03 11.48 14.52
N LEU A 21 2.34 10.71 13.69
CA LEU A 21 0.87 10.64 13.72
C LEU A 21 0.36 9.76 14.86
N LYS A 22 1.06 8.71 15.19
CA LYS A 22 0.70 7.77 16.26
C LYS A 22 -0.74 7.28 16.16
N PRO A 23 -1.11 6.66 15.02
CA PRO A 23 -2.47 6.11 14.93
C PRO A 23 -2.66 4.96 15.91
N ASP A 24 -3.86 4.84 16.45
CA ASP A 24 -4.18 3.70 17.31
C ASP A 24 -4.27 2.41 16.51
N SER A 25 -4.75 2.50 15.29
CA SER A 25 -4.81 1.35 14.39
C SER A 25 -4.73 1.81 12.94
N ILE A 26 -4.26 0.90 12.08
CA ILE A 26 -4.13 1.15 10.65
C ILE A 26 -4.86 0.05 9.91
N CYS A 27 -5.77 0.43 9.03
CA CYS A 27 -6.52 -0.49 8.21
C CYS A 27 -6.32 -0.14 6.74
N ALA A 28 -6.45 -1.11 5.86
CA ALA A 28 -6.29 -0.88 4.44
C ALA A 28 -7.30 -1.71 3.64
N SER A 29 -7.60 -1.23 2.44
CA SER A 29 -8.35 -2.02 1.46
C SER A 29 -7.47 -3.14 0.92
N PRO A 30 -8.06 -4.14 0.25
CA PRO A 30 -7.26 -5.10 -0.50
C PRO A 30 -6.33 -4.38 -1.47
N VAL A 31 -5.20 -4.99 -1.76
CA VAL A 31 -4.14 -4.38 -2.56
C VAL A 31 -4.36 -4.67 -4.03
N CYS A 32 -4.25 -3.65 -4.87
CA CYS A 32 -4.24 -3.84 -6.32
C CYS A 32 -2.78 -3.93 -6.79
N THR A 33 -2.38 -5.07 -7.32
CA THR A 33 -1.00 -5.31 -7.72
C THR A 33 -0.68 -4.88 -9.15
N GLY A 34 -1.71 -4.77 -10.00
CA GLY A 34 -1.48 -4.68 -11.41
C GLY A 34 -1.18 -6.06 -12.00
N THR A 35 -0.86 -6.10 -13.27
CA THR A 35 -0.60 -7.35 -13.97
C THR A 35 0.49 -7.12 -15.02
N GLY A 36 0.84 -8.15 -15.77
CA GLY A 36 1.83 -8.04 -16.82
C GLY A 36 3.21 -8.48 -16.37
N GLU A 37 4.22 -7.79 -16.85
CA GLU A 37 5.62 -8.18 -16.63
C GLU A 37 6.48 -6.99 -16.30
N ILE A 38 7.54 -7.25 -15.53
CA ILE A 38 8.58 -6.28 -15.23
C ILE A 38 9.84 -6.71 -15.96
N HIS A 39 10.43 -5.81 -16.73
CA HIS A 39 11.69 -6.06 -17.41
C HIS A 39 12.83 -5.47 -16.59
N CYS A 40 13.73 -6.31 -16.15
CA CYS A 40 14.85 -5.89 -15.31
C CYS A 40 16.14 -6.56 -15.77
N ALA A 41 17.26 -6.19 -15.16
CA ALA A 41 18.58 -6.70 -15.53
C ALA A 41 18.67 -8.22 -15.48
N ARG A 42 17.90 -8.86 -14.63
CA ARG A 42 17.91 -10.32 -14.47
C ARG A 42 16.91 -11.04 -15.36
N GLY A 43 16.20 -10.30 -16.21
CA GLY A 43 15.22 -10.89 -17.10
C GLY A 43 13.84 -10.35 -16.88
N VAL A 44 12.83 -11.13 -17.24
CA VAL A 44 11.43 -10.75 -17.19
C VAL A 44 10.78 -11.41 -15.97
N LEU A 45 10.10 -10.63 -15.15
CA LEU A 45 9.41 -11.13 -13.97
C LEU A 45 7.91 -10.86 -14.11
N PRO A 46 7.05 -11.74 -13.58
CA PRO A 46 5.61 -11.50 -13.56
C PRO A 46 5.24 -10.40 -12.57
N VAL A 47 4.07 -9.82 -12.75
CA VAL A 47 3.46 -8.91 -11.79
C VAL A 47 2.27 -9.61 -11.14
N PRO A 48 2.21 -9.73 -9.80
CA PRO A 48 3.16 -9.17 -8.83
C PRO A 48 4.51 -9.87 -8.88
N ALA A 49 5.57 -9.11 -8.63
CA ALA A 49 6.92 -9.67 -8.58
C ALA A 49 7.02 -10.73 -7.48
N PRO A 50 7.94 -11.71 -7.61
CA PRO A 50 8.04 -12.78 -6.60
C PRO A 50 8.22 -12.26 -5.17
N ALA A 51 9.05 -11.24 -4.97
CA ALA A 51 9.24 -10.68 -3.64
C ALA A 51 7.95 -10.05 -3.11
N THR A 52 7.23 -9.34 -3.97
CA THR A 52 5.94 -8.75 -3.61
C THR A 52 4.94 -9.85 -3.25
N ALA A 53 4.86 -10.89 -4.07
CA ALA A 53 3.93 -12.00 -3.80
C ALA A 53 4.20 -12.66 -2.45
N MET A 54 5.47 -12.81 -2.09
CA MET A 54 5.82 -13.37 -0.79
C MET A 54 5.39 -12.45 0.36
N LEU A 55 5.58 -11.16 0.20
CA LEU A 55 5.19 -10.19 1.23
C LEU A 55 3.67 -10.05 1.36
N LEU A 56 2.94 -10.37 0.30
CA LEU A 56 1.48 -10.32 0.31
C LEU A 56 0.82 -11.61 0.80
N GLN A 57 1.58 -12.58 1.28
CA GLN A 57 0.97 -13.74 1.92
C GLN A 57 0.08 -13.27 3.06
N ARG A 58 -1.14 -13.77 3.12
CA ARG A 58 -2.15 -13.37 4.12
C ARG A 58 -2.71 -11.97 3.93
N ILE A 59 -2.31 -11.27 2.88
CA ILE A 59 -2.87 -9.98 2.55
C ILE A 59 -3.77 -10.16 1.34
N PRO A 60 -5.04 -9.75 1.41
CA PRO A 60 -5.91 -9.87 0.24
C PRO A 60 -5.44 -8.94 -0.87
N TYR A 61 -5.32 -9.47 -2.07
CA TYR A 61 -4.94 -8.64 -3.21
C TYR A 61 -5.63 -9.12 -4.48
N TYR A 62 -5.66 -8.25 -5.46
CA TYR A 62 -6.20 -8.56 -6.78
C TYR A 62 -5.33 -7.88 -7.84
N THR A 63 -5.38 -8.38 -9.04
CA THR A 63 -4.49 -7.89 -10.11
C THR A 63 -5.06 -6.69 -10.84
N GLY A 64 -6.37 -6.63 -11.02
CA GLY A 64 -6.97 -5.56 -11.82
C GLY A 64 -6.63 -5.69 -13.29
N GLU A 65 -6.77 -4.61 -14.02
CA GLU A 65 -6.64 -4.63 -15.48
C GLU A 65 -5.44 -3.82 -15.99
N ILE A 66 -4.76 -3.09 -15.14
CA ILE A 66 -3.62 -2.27 -15.54
C ILE A 66 -2.38 -3.14 -15.65
N ARG A 67 -1.74 -3.13 -16.82
CA ARG A 67 -0.53 -3.94 -17.06
C ARG A 67 0.72 -3.18 -16.62
N GLU A 68 0.78 -2.86 -15.37
CA GLU A 68 1.91 -2.17 -14.73
C GLU A 68 2.05 -2.70 -13.31
N GLU A 69 3.24 -2.57 -12.77
CA GLU A 69 3.47 -2.88 -11.36
C GLU A 69 2.86 -1.78 -10.49
N LEU A 70 1.78 -2.09 -9.79
CA LEU A 70 1.10 -1.12 -8.93
C LEU A 70 1.47 -1.26 -7.47
N CYS A 71 2.03 -2.39 -7.08
CA CYS A 71 2.51 -2.62 -5.72
C CYS A 71 3.93 -3.16 -5.79
N THR A 72 4.86 -2.40 -5.26
CA THR A 72 6.28 -2.78 -5.22
C THR A 72 6.56 -3.59 -3.96
N PRO A 73 7.71 -4.29 -3.89
CA PRO A 73 8.10 -4.97 -2.66
C PRO A 73 8.16 -4.03 -1.46
N THR A 74 8.66 -2.80 -1.64
CA THR A 74 8.70 -1.81 -0.56
C THR A 74 7.30 -1.51 -0.05
N GLY A 75 6.36 -1.25 -0.95
CA GLY A 75 4.97 -0.99 -0.56
C GLY A 75 4.34 -2.16 0.15
N ALA A 76 4.55 -3.38 -0.36
CA ALA A 76 4.04 -4.59 0.26
C ALA A 76 4.60 -4.79 1.67
N ALA A 77 5.89 -4.54 1.85
CA ALA A 77 6.54 -4.66 3.14
C ALA A 77 5.96 -3.67 4.16
N LEU A 78 5.71 -2.45 3.74
CA LEU A 78 5.12 -1.44 4.61
C LEU A 78 3.69 -1.82 5.01
N LEU A 79 2.91 -2.31 4.05
CA LEU A 79 1.55 -2.76 4.35
C LEU A 79 1.56 -3.95 5.33
N ASP A 80 2.43 -4.92 5.08
CA ASP A 80 2.54 -6.09 5.93
C ASP A 80 2.93 -5.70 7.36
N HIS A 81 3.81 -4.73 7.49
CA HIS A 81 4.31 -4.33 8.81
C HIS A 81 3.32 -3.47 9.59
N PHE A 82 2.67 -2.52 8.94
CA PHE A 82 1.89 -1.50 9.65
C PHE A 82 0.38 -1.75 9.68
N VAL A 83 -0.17 -2.44 8.68
CA VAL A 83 -1.62 -2.62 8.60
C VAL A 83 -2.06 -3.81 9.44
N GLN A 84 -3.02 -3.57 10.29
CA GLN A 84 -3.53 -4.61 11.19
C GLN A 84 -4.74 -5.32 10.62
N LYS A 85 -5.51 -4.66 9.77
CA LYS A 85 -6.73 -5.24 9.23
C LYS A 85 -6.92 -4.78 7.79
N PHE A 86 -7.22 -5.75 6.92
CA PHE A 86 -7.54 -5.48 5.51
C PHE A 86 -9.02 -5.76 5.26
N GLY A 87 -9.65 -4.92 4.47
CA GLY A 87 -11.04 -5.10 4.11
C GLY A 87 -11.74 -3.77 3.91
N PRO A 88 -13.07 -3.74 4.04
CA PRO A 88 -13.81 -2.49 3.93
C PRO A 88 -13.40 -1.53 5.05
N PRO A 89 -13.51 -0.22 4.82
CA PRO A 89 -13.13 0.75 5.84
C PRO A 89 -14.01 0.60 7.08
N PRO A 90 -13.46 0.85 8.26
CA PRO A 90 -14.27 0.86 9.47
C PRO A 90 -15.22 2.06 9.47
N ASP A 91 -16.26 1.95 10.24
CA ASP A 91 -17.12 3.12 10.48
C ASP A 91 -16.32 4.13 11.29
N MET A 92 -16.16 5.31 10.72
CA MET A 92 -15.32 6.34 11.33
C MET A 92 -15.75 7.72 10.85
N GLU A 93 -15.40 8.71 11.63
CA GLU A 93 -15.57 10.10 11.22
C GLU A 93 -14.26 10.57 10.60
N ASN A 94 -14.30 10.90 9.31
CA ASN A 94 -13.11 11.33 8.58
C ASN A 94 -12.82 12.79 8.86
N THR A 95 -11.58 13.10 9.19
CA THR A 95 -11.18 14.47 9.47
C THR A 95 -10.12 15.00 8.51
N ARG A 96 -9.29 14.11 7.94
CA ARG A 96 -8.24 14.52 7.02
C ARG A 96 -8.03 13.47 5.94
N ASN A 97 -7.61 13.92 4.78
CA ASN A 97 -7.31 13.06 3.64
C ASN A 97 -5.92 13.37 3.11
N GLY A 98 -5.24 12.35 2.65
CA GLY A 98 -3.97 12.49 1.99
C GLY A 98 -3.90 11.59 0.77
N TYR A 99 -3.17 12.00 -0.25
CA TYR A 99 -3.03 11.24 -1.48
C TYR A 99 -1.56 11.13 -1.84
N GLY A 100 -1.14 9.93 -2.17
CA GLY A 100 0.20 9.68 -2.65
C GLY A 100 0.15 9.10 -4.05
N LEU A 101 0.93 9.68 -4.95
CA LEU A 101 0.98 9.23 -6.33
C LEU A 101 2.39 8.78 -6.70
N GLY A 102 2.46 7.77 -7.56
CA GLY A 102 3.71 7.36 -8.15
C GLY A 102 4.08 8.26 -9.32
N LYS A 103 5.26 8.04 -9.87
CA LYS A 103 5.78 8.83 -10.98
C LYS A 103 5.30 8.33 -12.34
N LYS A 104 4.83 7.10 -12.43
CA LYS A 104 4.38 6.53 -13.70
C LYS A 104 3.07 7.14 -14.13
N LYS A 105 2.96 7.41 -15.44
CA LYS A 105 1.67 7.75 -16.04
C LYS A 105 0.93 6.47 -16.32
N LEU A 106 -0.28 6.36 -15.82
CA LEU A 106 -1.12 5.18 -15.98
C LEU A 106 -2.39 5.55 -16.75
N PRO A 107 -3.02 4.56 -17.41
CA PRO A 107 -4.26 4.81 -18.14
C PRO A 107 -5.38 5.33 -17.24
N ARG A 108 -5.31 5.00 -15.97
CA ARG A 108 -6.27 5.49 -14.97
C ARG A 108 -5.51 6.15 -13.86
N ALA A 109 -6.17 7.02 -13.13
CA ALA A 109 -5.62 7.57 -11.90
C ALA A 109 -5.35 6.41 -10.92
N SER A 110 -4.11 6.36 -10.43
CA SER A 110 -3.71 5.36 -9.45
C SER A 110 -2.97 6.09 -8.32
N PHE A 111 -3.46 5.91 -7.12
CA PHE A 111 -2.90 6.61 -5.98
C PHE A 111 -3.24 5.86 -4.70
N VAL A 112 -2.50 6.16 -3.65
CA VAL A 112 -2.86 5.74 -2.30
C VAL A 112 -3.68 6.85 -1.67
N HIS A 113 -4.86 6.52 -1.20
CA HIS A 113 -5.70 7.46 -0.49
C HIS A 113 -5.65 7.12 0.99
N ALA A 114 -5.08 8.00 1.79
CA ALA A 114 -5.00 7.84 3.23
C ALA A 114 -6.08 8.69 3.88
N VAL A 115 -6.77 8.12 4.83
CA VAL A 115 -7.84 8.80 5.56
C VAL A 115 -7.49 8.75 7.03
N TRP A 116 -7.53 9.90 7.68
CA TRP A 116 -7.36 10.02 9.12
C TRP A 116 -8.69 10.39 9.76
N GLY A 117 -9.02 9.74 10.84
CA GLY A 117 -10.27 10.06 11.52
C GLY A 117 -10.37 9.33 12.84
N GLU A 118 -11.52 9.47 13.45
CA GLU A 118 -11.86 8.82 14.70
C GLU A 118 -12.75 7.62 14.40
N ALA A 119 -12.33 6.43 14.84
CA ALA A 119 -13.18 5.27 14.74
C ALA A 119 -14.38 5.41 15.66
N LEU A 120 -15.53 5.01 15.18
CA LEU A 120 -16.71 5.00 16.02
C LEU A 120 -16.59 3.87 17.04
N ASP A 121 -17.04 4.10 18.26
CA ASP A 121 -16.99 3.11 19.31
C ASP A 121 -17.88 1.93 18.93
N ASP A 122 -17.29 0.72 18.91
CA ASP A 122 -18.04 -0.50 18.60
C ASP A 122 -19.26 -0.69 19.50
N ALA A 123 -19.16 -0.28 20.74
CA ALA A 123 -20.28 -0.37 21.66
C ALA A 123 -21.46 0.49 21.20
N ASN A 124 -21.18 1.57 20.49
CA ASN A 124 -22.21 2.46 19.96
C ASN A 124 -22.80 1.97 18.65
N LEU A 125 -22.14 1.01 18.00
CA LEU A 125 -22.55 0.48 16.69
C LEU A 125 -23.50 -0.72 16.82
N LYS A 126 -23.67 -1.21 18.00
CA LYS A 126 -24.46 -2.43 18.23
C LYS A 126 -25.88 -2.14 18.63
#